data_8e38580ce27097f1625ba546c9bcdded
#
_entry.id   8e38580ce27097f1625ba546c9bcdded
#
_cell.length_a   1.000
_cell.length_b   1.000
_cell.length_c   1.000
_cell.angle_alpha   90.00
_cell.angle_beta   90.00
_cell.angle_gamma   90.00
#
_symmetry.space_group_name_H-M   'P 1'
#
loop_
_entity.id
_entity.type
_entity.pdbx_description
1 polymer ?
#
loop_
_entity_poly.entity_id
_entity_poly.type
_entity_poly.pdbx_seq_one_letter_code
_entity_poly.pdbx_strand_id
1 'polypeptide(L)'
;MNRIQLIFNEKWAMAREDYYNLVSLILPSIHSGNFKEVEAFFEKDTVTAYASDLNFVGRWNLEDSGLPSDSVAVIVLEGTLYSWETFRLQEYIAQAAANDRIAGIILWINGPGRMITGLDNASKMISECPKPVVAYIAGACASAHFWLASAADKRFLGSLMCEVGSIGVVGTYYNAKEALKKEGIDYREIYPDSADLKNREHREIAENNNEEPYKEKLSKLHMMFCRTVSENLSIA
;
A
#
# COMPACT_ATOMS: atom_id res chain seq x y z
N MET A 1 2.31 3.98 18.04
CA MET A 1 3.01 4.84 17.06
C MET A 1 1.93 5.55 16.26
N ASN A 2 1.95 6.88 16.18
CA ASN A 2 0.92 7.62 15.45
C ASN A 2 1.01 7.31 13.94
N ARG A 3 -0.13 7.13 13.26
CA ARG A 3 -0.22 6.86 11.81
C ARG A 3 0.62 7.86 10.98
N ILE A 4 0.68 9.11 11.41
CA ILE A 4 1.50 10.16 10.77
C ILE A 4 3.00 9.83 10.80
N GLN A 5 3.52 9.29 11.90
CA GLN A 5 4.94 8.93 12.02
C GLN A 5 5.33 7.76 11.12
N LEU A 6 4.39 6.83 10.87
CA LEU A 6 4.61 5.72 9.92
C LEU A 6 4.80 6.23 8.50
N ILE A 7 4.08 7.27 8.10
CA ILE A 7 4.09 7.80 6.74
C ILE A 7 5.46 8.35 6.33
N PHE A 8 6.19 8.99 7.25
CA PHE A 8 7.50 9.56 6.95
C PHE A 8 8.62 8.53 6.85
N ASN A 9 8.41 7.32 7.37
CA ASN A 9 9.43 6.28 7.44
C ASN A 9 9.27 5.18 6.40
N GLU A 10 8.20 5.19 5.61
CA GLU A 10 7.89 4.12 4.68
C GLU A 10 8.32 4.41 3.23
N LYS A 11 8.59 3.34 2.48
CA LYS A 11 8.86 3.40 1.04
C LYS A 11 7.57 3.30 0.28
N TRP A 12 7.43 4.10 -0.75
CA TRP A 12 6.18 4.33 -1.42
C TRP A 12 6.19 3.81 -2.86
N ALA A 13 5.13 3.11 -3.20
CA ALA A 13 4.74 2.81 -4.55
C ALA A 13 3.36 3.45 -4.79
N MET A 14 3.32 4.64 -5.38
CA MET A 14 2.08 5.37 -5.67
C MET A 14 2.21 6.21 -6.94
N ALA A 15 1.09 6.61 -7.50
CA ALA A 15 1.06 7.54 -8.62
C ALA A 15 1.62 8.92 -8.21
N ARG A 16 2.30 9.59 -9.14
CA ARG A 16 3.03 10.84 -8.88
C ARG A 16 2.12 11.97 -8.37
N GLU A 17 0.93 12.09 -8.95
CA GLU A 17 -0.04 13.13 -8.57
C GLU A 17 -0.55 12.94 -7.15
N ASP A 18 -0.82 11.71 -6.74
CA ASP A 18 -1.26 11.40 -5.38
C ASP A 18 -0.16 11.66 -4.34
N TYR A 19 1.11 11.46 -4.72
CA TYR A 19 2.24 11.85 -3.90
C TYR A 19 2.25 13.37 -3.65
N TYR A 20 2.10 14.19 -4.70
CA TYR A 20 2.07 15.64 -4.54
C TYR A 20 0.85 16.12 -3.74
N ASN A 21 -0.33 15.51 -3.94
CA ASN A 21 -1.53 15.81 -3.17
C ASN A 21 -1.30 15.55 -1.68
N LEU A 22 -0.68 14.42 -1.34
CA LEU A 22 -0.35 14.09 0.04
C LEU A 22 0.66 15.05 0.65
N VAL A 23 1.73 15.38 -0.08
CA VAL A 23 2.73 16.36 0.38
C VAL A 23 2.06 17.72 0.62
N SER A 24 1.17 18.15 -0.27
CA SER A 24 0.42 19.40 -0.14
C SER A 24 -0.51 19.41 1.07
N LEU A 25 -1.05 18.26 1.48
CA LEU A 25 -1.87 18.11 2.68
C LEU A 25 -1.01 18.19 3.96
N ILE A 26 0.18 17.57 3.95
CA ILE A 26 1.02 17.43 5.13
C ILE A 26 1.87 18.67 5.42
N LEU A 27 2.41 19.34 4.39
CA LEU A 27 3.31 20.48 4.57
C LEU A 27 2.71 21.64 5.40
N PRO A 28 1.46 22.10 5.15
CA PRO A 28 0.85 23.13 5.98
C PRO A 28 0.73 22.74 7.45
N SER A 29 0.45 21.46 7.71
CA SER A 29 0.31 20.94 9.06
C SER A 29 1.64 20.88 9.81
N ILE A 30 2.74 20.59 9.11
CA ILE A 30 4.11 20.67 9.66
C ILE A 30 4.43 22.12 10.07
N HIS A 31 4.13 23.10 9.23
CA HIS A 31 4.42 24.51 9.50
C HIS A 31 3.56 25.10 10.63
N SER A 32 2.29 24.72 10.69
CA SER A 32 1.36 25.23 11.71
C SER A 32 1.36 24.47 13.02
N GLY A 33 1.92 23.27 13.07
CA GLY A 33 1.80 22.33 14.17
C GLY A 33 0.38 21.76 14.38
N ASN A 34 -0.55 22.04 13.45
CA ASN A 34 -1.93 21.55 13.51
C ASN A 34 -2.12 20.36 12.56
N PHE A 35 -2.28 19.18 13.12
CA PHE A 35 -2.40 17.92 12.37
C PHE A 35 -3.83 17.38 12.28
N LYS A 36 -4.86 18.11 12.73
CA LYS A 36 -6.24 17.62 12.76
C LYS A 36 -6.77 17.19 11.40
N GLU A 37 -6.50 17.96 10.35
CA GLU A 37 -6.94 17.62 8.99
C GLU A 37 -6.19 16.39 8.43
N VAL A 38 -4.90 16.28 8.75
CA VAL A 38 -4.08 15.13 8.40
C VAL A 38 -4.56 13.89 9.14
N GLU A 39 -4.87 14.00 10.45
CA GLU A 39 -5.41 12.90 11.25
C GLU A 39 -6.75 12.41 10.69
N ALA A 40 -7.68 13.31 10.41
CA ALA A 40 -8.98 12.98 9.82
C ALA A 40 -8.85 12.29 8.44
N PHE A 41 -7.88 12.70 7.63
CA PHE A 41 -7.60 12.05 6.35
C PHE A 41 -7.13 10.59 6.52
N PHE A 42 -6.33 10.31 7.57
CA PHE A 42 -5.81 8.98 7.84
C PHE A 42 -6.72 8.10 8.73
N GLU A 43 -7.80 8.65 9.28
CA GLU A 43 -8.78 7.87 10.03
C GLU A 43 -9.69 7.03 9.15
N LYS A 44 -9.88 7.43 7.88
CA LYS A 44 -10.72 6.68 6.95
C LYS A 44 -10.03 5.37 6.57
N ASP A 45 -10.72 4.26 6.83
CA ASP A 45 -10.28 2.93 6.38
C ASP A 45 -10.36 2.85 4.86
N THR A 46 -9.24 2.53 4.22
CA THR A 46 -9.15 2.34 2.76
C THR A 46 -9.35 0.89 2.35
N VAL A 47 -9.26 -0.05 3.30
CA VAL A 47 -9.56 -1.46 3.10
C VAL A 47 -10.70 -1.86 4.02
N THR A 48 -11.80 -2.29 3.42
CA THR A 48 -13.00 -2.80 4.11
C THR A 48 -13.46 -4.09 3.46
N ALA A 49 -14.22 -4.92 4.16
CA ALA A 49 -14.71 -6.16 3.60
C ALA A 49 -16.11 -6.51 4.13
N TYR A 50 -16.86 -7.21 3.31
CA TYR A 50 -18.15 -7.82 3.66
C TYR A 50 -18.40 -9.05 2.79
N ALA A 51 -19.25 -9.96 3.24
CA ALA A 51 -19.80 -11.01 2.40
C ALA A 51 -21.18 -10.59 1.86
N SER A 52 -21.52 -11.05 0.67
CA SER A 52 -22.80 -10.82 0.02
C SER A 52 -23.28 -12.10 -0.65
N ASP A 53 -24.59 -12.31 -0.69
CA ASP A 53 -25.17 -13.35 -1.53
C ASP A 53 -25.07 -12.98 -3.01
N LEU A 54 -25.33 -13.94 -3.91
CA LEU A 54 -25.25 -13.71 -5.37
C LEU A 54 -26.32 -12.70 -5.87
N ASN A 55 -27.35 -12.42 -5.08
CA ASN A 55 -28.39 -11.46 -5.40
C ASN A 55 -28.09 -10.05 -4.85
N PHE A 56 -27.01 -9.90 -4.08
CA PHE A 56 -26.60 -8.65 -3.44
C PHE A 56 -27.67 -8.04 -2.49
N VAL A 57 -28.50 -8.88 -1.89
CA VAL A 57 -29.60 -8.44 -1.03
C VAL A 57 -29.15 -8.10 0.38
N GLY A 58 -28.02 -8.70 0.86
CA GLY A 58 -27.49 -8.49 2.20
C GLY A 58 -25.99 -8.34 2.24
N ARG A 59 -25.51 -7.79 3.36
CA ARG A 59 -24.08 -7.70 3.70
C ARG A 59 -23.87 -8.29 5.09
N TRP A 60 -22.87 -9.16 5.21
CA TRP A 60 -22.51 -9.87 6.43
C TRP A 60 -21.01 -9.69 6.71
N ASN A 61 -20.62 -9.90 7.95
CA ASN A 61 -19.20 -10.05 8.27
C ASN A 61 -18.66 -11.34 7.66
N LEU A 62 -17.38 -11.36 7.28
CA LEU A 62 -16.75 -12.53 6.64
C LEU A 62 -16.74 -13.78 7.53
N GLU A 63 -16.77 -13.60 8.86
CA GLU A 63 -16.77 -14.67 9.85
C GLU A 63 -18.17 -15.11 10.30
N ASP A 64 -19.23 -14.47 9.78
CA ASP A 64 -20.59 -14.77 10.19
C ASP A 64 -20.99 -16.20 9.77
N SER A 65 -21.38 -17.02 10.73
CA SER A 65 -21.85 -18.38 10.47
C SER A 65 -23.25 -18.43 9.85
N GLY A 66 -23.98 -17.31 9.91
CA GLY A 66 -25.31 -17.14 9.29
C GLY A 66 -25.29 -16.75 7.81
N LEU A 67 -24.13 -16.68 7.16
CA LEU A 67 -24.02 -16.40 5.74
C LEU A 67 -24.85 -17.40 4.90
N PRO A 68 -25.56 -16.93 3.86
CA PRO A 68 -26.08 -17.82 2.83
C PRO A 68 -24.97 -18.67 2.21
N SER A 69 -25.26 -19.90 1.84
CA SER A 69 -24.30 -20.71 1.07
C SER A 69 -24.00 -20.04 -0.26
N ASP A 70 -22.77 -20.25 -0.75
CA ASP A 70 -22.26 -19.65 -2.01
C ASP A 70 -22.18 -18.12 -1.99
N SER A 71 -22.08 -17.51 -0.81
CA SER A 71 -21.79 -16.07 -0.68
C SER A 71 -20.45 -15.72 -1.27
N VAL A 72 -20.29 -14.46 -1.67
CA VAL A 72 -19.04 -13.91 -2.20
C VAL A 72 -18.49 -12.88 -1.22
N ALA A 73 -17.22 -13.00 -0.86
CA ALA A 73 -16.53 -11.94 -0.13
C ALA A 73 -16.18 -10.80 -1.08
N VAL A 74 -16.53 -9.58 -0.70
CA VAL A 74 -16.11 -8.36 -1.41
C VAL A 74 -15.16 -7.62 -0.51
N ILE A 75 -13.90 -7.56 -0.92
CA ILE A 75 -12.84 -6.80 -0.23
C ILE A 75 -12.60 -5.54 -1.05
N VAL A 76 -12.93 -4.40 -0.45
CA VAL A 76 -12.84 -3.09 -1.09
C VAL A 76 -11.49 -2.47 -0.77
N LEU A 77 -10.75 -2.10 -1.81
CA LEU A 77 -9.46 -1.42 -1.77
C LEU A 77 -9.65 -0.04 -2.43
N GLU A 78 -10.04 0.96 -1.65
CA GLU A 78 -10.38 2.29 -2.16
C GLU A 78 -9.46 3.37 -1.59
N GLY A 79 -8.82 4.13 -2.47
CA GLY A 79 -7.91 5.20 -2.09
C GLY A 79 -6.50 4.71 -1.82
N THR A 80 -5.79 5.39 -0.94
CA THR A 80 -4.36 5.16 -0.68
C THR A 80 -4.15 3.96 0.23
N LEU A 81 -3.30 3.01 -0.18
CA LEU A 81 -2.99 1.80 0.58
C LEU A 81 -1.82 2.04 1.54
N TYR A 82 -2.06 1.96 2.83
CA TYR A 82 -1.06 2.06 3.90
C TYR A 82 -0.59 0.68 4.38
N SER A 83 0.54 0.62 5.11
CA SER A 83 1.07 -0.66 5.60
C SER A 83 0.09 -1.41 6.51
N TRP A 84 -0.64 -0.72 7.40
CA TRP A 84 -1.67 -1.35 8.24
C TRP A 84 -2.85 -1.87 7.43
N GLU A 85 -3.13 -1.28 6.25
CA GLU A 85 -4.18 -1.75 5.35
C GLU A 85 -3.79 -3.04 4.64
N THR A 86 -2.51 -3.24 4.33
CA THR A 86 -2.04 -4.52 3.78
C THR A 86 -2.18 -5.66 4.78
N PHE A 87 -1.99 -5.42 6.07
CA PHE A 87 -2.25 -6.43 7.10
C PHE A 87 -3.74 -6.74 7.24
N ARG A 88 -4.59 -5.71 7.20
CA ARG A 88 -6.05 -5.87 7.21
C ARG A 88 -6.54 -6.65 5.99
N LEU A 89 -5.99 -6.37 4.80
CA LEU A 89 -6.26 -7.13 3.60
C LEU A 89 -5.94 -8.62 3.79
N GLN A 90 -4.77 -8.93 4.33
CA GLN A 90 -4.35 -10.31 4.60
C GLN A 90 -5.33 -11.01 5.57
N GLU A 91 -5.78 -10.31 6.60
CA GLU A 91 -6.78 -10.82 7.54
C GLU A 91 -8.10 -11.13 6.84
N TYR A 92 -8.62 -10.22 6.01
CA TYR A 92 -9.86 -10.44 5.27
C TYR A 92 -9.75 -11.59 4.25
N ILE A 93 -8.62 -11.74 3.57
CA ILE A 93 -8.39 -12.88 2.68
C ILE A 93 -8.42 -14.18 3.48
N ALA A 94 -7.75 -14.24 4.63
CA ALA A 94 -7.72 -15.42 5.49
C ALA A 94 -9.12 -15.79 6.01
N GLN A 95 -9.90 -14.81 6.48
CA GLN A 95 -11.28 -15.01 6.93
C GLN A 95 -12.17 -15.54 5.81
N ALA A 96 -12.09 -14.90 4.62
CA ALA A 96 -12.88 -15.35 3.46
C ALA A 96 -12.48 -16.76 3.00
N ALA A 97 -11.17 -17.08 3.01
CA ALA A 97 -10.68 -18.39 2.64
C ALA A 97 -11.14 -19.49 3.61
N ALA A 98 -11.22 -19.18 4.90
CA ALA A 98 -11.59 -20.12 5.96
C ALA A 98 -13.11 -20.37 6.09
N ASN A 99 -13.96 -19.48 5.60
CA ASN A 99 -15.42 -19.61 5.74
C ASN A 99 -16.03 -20.45 4.61
N ASP A 100 -16.47 -21.65 4.92
CA ASP A 100 -17.03 -22.62 3.95
C ASP A 100 -18.28 -22.10 3.19
N ARG A 101 -18.95 -21.05 3.68
CA ARG A 101 -20.10 -20.44 3.03
C ARG A 101 -19.70 -19.41 1.96
N ILE A 102 -18.42 -19.04 1.88
CA ILE A 102 -17.88 -18.13 0.87
C ILE A 102 -17.33 -18.95 -0.29
N ALA A 103 -17.90 -18.77 -1.47
CA ALA A 103 -17.52 -19.47 -2.69
C ALA A 103 -16.36 -18.81 -3.45
N GLY A 104 -16.11 -17.51 -3.23
CA GLY A 104 -15.05 -16.77 -3.91
C GLY A 104 -14.86 -15.37 -3.36
N ILE A 105 -13.84 -14.68 -3.86
CA ILE A 105 -13.45 -13.35 -3.40
C ILE A 105 -13.43 -12.37 -4.58
N ILE A 106 -14.01 -11.20 -4.40
CA ILE A 106 -13.87 -10.06 -5.29
C ILE A 106 -12.99 -9.02 -4.59
N LEU A 107 -11.88 -8.67 -5.20
CA LEU A 107 -11.10 -7.48 -4.85
C LEU A 107 -11.67 -6.32 -5.66
N TRP A 108 -12.44 -5.45 -5.04
CA TRP A 108 -12.95 -4.22 -5.66
C TRP A 108 -11.90 -3.13 -5.48
N ILE A 109 -11.31 -2.66 -6.60
CA ILE A 109 -10.09 -1.84 -6.57
C ILE A 109 -10.34 -0.49 -7.21
N ASN A 110 -10.03 0.59 -6.46
CA ASN A 110 -9.99 1.95 -6.95
C ASN A 110 -8.95 2.77 -6.16
N GLY A 111 -7.70 2.77 -6.62
CA GLY A 111 -6.67 3.50 -5.87
C GLY A 111 -5.31 3.61 -6.55
N PRO A 112 -4.50 4.59 -6.08
CA PRO A 112 -3.21 4.96 -6.68
C PRO A 112 -2.03 4.07 -6.24
N GLY A 113 -2.23 3.18 -5.27
CA GLY A 113 -1.17 2.44 -4.62
C GLY A 113 -0.70 3.10 -3.33
N ARG A 114 0.53 3.01 -2.99
CA ARG A 114 1.38 3.71 -2.03
C ARG A 114 2.46 2.84 -1.40
N MET A 115 2.18 2.15 -0.29
CA MET A 115 3.20 1.46 0.51
C MET A 115 3.46 0.06 0.00
N ILE A 116 4.71 -0.40 0.13
CA ILE A 116 5.13 -1.72 -0.31
C ILE A 116 5.23 -2.74 0.83
N THR A 117 5.15 -2.28 2.09
CA THR A 117 5.28 -3.16 3.25
C THR A 117 4.13 -4.15 3.31
N GLY A 118 4.47 -5.44 3.24
CA GLY A 118 3.50 -6.54 3.31
C GLY A 118 2.75 -6.84 2.00
N LEU A 119 3.07 -6.14 0.90
CA LEU A 119 2.45 -6.40 -0.41
C LEU A 119 2.80 -7.78 -0.96
N ASP A 120 4.04 -8.21 -0.78
CA ASP A 120 4.52 -9.52 -1.21
C ASP A 120 3.71 -10.65 -0.56
N ASN A 121 3.51 -10.58 0.75
CA ASN A 121 2.69 -11.54 1.48
C ASN A 121 1.22 -11.48 1.06
N ALA A 122 0.64 -10.28 0.94
CA ALA A 122 -0.74 -10.13 0.50
C ALA A 122 -0.94 -10.66 -0.93
N SER A 123 -0.02 -10.37 -1.85
CA SER A 123 -0.02 -10.89 -3.22
C SER A 123 0.05 -12.42 -3.23
N LYS A 124 0.93 -13.00 -2.42
CA LYS A 124 1.06 -14.46 -2.28
C LYS A 124 -0.23 -15.09 -1.73
N MET A 125 -0.85 -14.48 -0.71
CA MET A 125 -2.11 -14.98 -0.16
C MET A 125 -3.24 -14.93 -1.19
N ILE A 126 -3.25 -13.94 -2.09
CA ILE A 126 -4.20 -13.85 -3.19
C ILE A 126 -3.95 -15.00 -4.19
N SER A 127 -2.72 -15.18 -4.67
CA SER A 127 -2.39 -16.17 -5.69
C SER A 127 -2.48 -17.61 -5.20
N GLU A 128 -2.29 -17.86 -3.90
CA GLU A 128 -2.39 -19.18 -3.27
C GLU A 128 -3.75 -19.43 -2.60
N CYS A 129 -4.72 -18.51 -2.77
CA CYS A 129 -6.04 -18.64 -2.16
C CYS A 129 -6.73 -19.92 -2.69
N PRO A 130 -7.28 -20.78 -1.81
CA PRO A 130 -7.96 -22.00 -2.24
C PRO A 130 -9.30 -21.73 -2.95
N LYS A 131 -9.79 -20.48 -2.93
CA LYS A 131 -11.02 -20.03 -3.55
C LYS A 131 -10.72 -19.08 -4.72
N PRO A 132 -11.56 -19.03 -5.75
CA PRO A 132 -11.39 -18.08 -6.85
C PRO A 132 -11.30 -16.64 -6.35
N VAL A 133 -10.29 -15.90 -6.81
CA VAL A 133 -10.12 -14.48 -6.55
C VAL A 133 -10.20 -13.69 -7.84
N VAL A 134 -11.08 -12.71 -7.87
CA VAL A 134 -11.28 -11.83 -9.03
C VAL A 134 -10.99 -10.39 -8.64
N ALA A 135 -10.15 -9.71 -9.41
CA ALA A 135 -9.95 -8.27 -9.28
C ALA A 135 -10.92 -7.53 -10.21
N TYR A 136 -11.80 -6.71 -9.63
CA TYR A 136 -12.65 -5.77 -10.35
C TYR A 136 -12.11 -4.35 -10.18
N ILE A 137 -11.67 -3.75 -11.28
CA ILE A 137 -11.05 -2.44 -11.31
C ILE A 137 -12.12 -1.40 -11.62
N ALA A 138 -12.51 -0.62 -10.60
CA ALA A 138 -13.60 0.33 -10.70
C ALA A 138 -13.17 1.71 -11.24
N GLY A 139 -11.88 2.03 -11.16
CA GLY A 139 -11.31 3.29 -11.63
C GLY A 139 -9.80 3.17 -11.79
N ALA A 140 -9.03 3.64 -10.81
CA ALA A 140 -7.57 3.50 -10.80
C ALA A 140 -7.14 2.18 -10.15
N CYS A 141 -6.17 1.51 -10.75
CA CYS A 141 -5.47 0.35 -10.19
C CYS A 141 -3.98 0.52 -10.45
N ALA A 142 -3.36 1.43 -9.71
CA ALA A 142 -1.99 1.82 -9.95
C ALA A 142 -1.05 1.26 -8.88
N SER A 143 0.18 0.96 -9.28
CA SER A 143 1.31 0.64 -8.41
C SER A 143 0.99 -0.50 -7.42
N ALA A 144 0.97 -0.27 -6.10
CA ALA A 144 0.66 -1.30 -5.10
C ALA A 144 -0.68 -2.01 -5.35
N HIS A 145 -1.71 -1.28 -5.81
CA HIS A 145 -2.99 -1.88 -6.19
C HIS A 145 -2.86 -2.81 -7.40
N PHE A 146 -2.05 -2.42 -8.40
CA PHE A 146 -1.81 -3.28 -9.56
C PHE A 146 -0.99 -4.52 -9.19
N TRP A 147 -0.06 -4.41 -8.25
CA TRP A 147 0.65 -5.56 -7.71
C TRP A 147 -0.32 -6.59 -7.15
N LEU A 148 -1.27 -6.15 -6.30
CA LEU A 148 -2.28 -7.04 -5.72
C LEU A 148 -3.24 -7.60 -6.78
N ALA A 149 -3.70 -6.75 -7.70
CA ALA A 149 -4.59 -7.16 -8.78
C ALA A 149 -3.94 -8.20 -9.71
N SER A 150 -2.61 -8.10 -9.92
CA SER A 150 -1.88 -9.04 -10.76
C SER A 150 -1.96 -10.48 -10.24
N ALA A 151 -2.08 -10.65 -8.91
CA ALA A 151 -2.14 -11.95 -8.24
C ALA A 151 -3.51 -12.64 -8.30
N ALA A 152 -4.57 -11.92 -8.68
CA ALA A 152 -5.90 -12.50 -8.81
C ALA A 152 -6.00 -13.43 -10.03
N ASP A 153 -6.87 -14.46 -9.98
CA ASP A 153 -7.10 -15.40 -11.09
C ASP A 153 -7.60 -14.69 -12.36
N LYS A 154 -8.48 -13.69 -12.17
CA LYS A 154 -9.01 -12.88 -13.27
C LYS A 154 -9.09 -11.42 -12.89
N ARG A 155 -8.97 -10.55 -13.87
CA ARG A 155 -9.03 -9.10 -13.77
C ARG A 155 -10.05 -8.55 -14.75
N PHE A 156 -10.96 -7.71 -14.26
CA PHE A 156 -11.99 -7.05 -15.06
C PHE A 156 -11.90 -5.55 -14.88
N LEU A 157 -11.93 -4.82 -15.99
CA LEU A 157 -12.06 -3.38 -15.99
C LEU A 157 -13.54 -3.02 -15.95
N GLY A 158 -13.96 -2.21 -14.98
CA GLY A 158 -15.32 -1.70 -14.87
C GLY A 158 -15.67 -0.70 -15.96
N SER A 159 -14.64 -0.09 -16.57
CA SER A 159 -14.77 0.89 -17.66
C SER A 159 -13.52 0.88 -18.53
N LEU A 160 -13.65 1.28 -19.80
CA LEU A 160 -12.52 1.55 -20.70
C LEU A 160 -11.68 2.77 -20.25
N MET A 161 -12.19 3.56 -19.31
CA MET A 161 -11.49 4.71 -18.74
C MET A 161 -10.70 4.35 -17.47
N CYS A 162 -10.66 3.07 -17.08
CA CYS A 162 -9.84 2.63 -15.97
C CYS A 162 -8.35 2.79 -16.27
N GLU A 163 -7.60 3.26 -15.29
CA GLU A 163 -6.15 3.39 -15.34
C GLU A 163 -5.48 2.24 -14.62
N VAL A 164 -4.57 1.52 -15.29
CA VAL A 164 -3.85 0.39 -14.71
C VAL A 164 -2.35 0.48 -14.96
N GLY A 165 -1.54 0.00 -14.01
CA GLY A 165 -0.09 -0.03 -14.17
C GLY A 165 0.66 0.77 -13.12
N SER A 166 1.47 1.77 -13.54
CA SER A 166 2.37 2.51 -12.64
C SER A 166 3.31 1.57 -11.88
N ILE A 167 3.93 0.63 -12.60
CA ILE A 167 4.85 -0.36 -12.03
C ILE A 167 6.18 0.31 -11.73
N GLY A 168 6.43 0.59 -10.44
CA GLY A 168 7.64 1.27 -10.01
C GLY A 168 7.67 1.54 -8.52
N VAL A 169 8.85 1.89 -8.03
CA VAL A 169 9.09 2.25 -6.63
C VAL A 169 9.78 3.61 -6.61
N VAL A 170 9.29 4.50 -5.77
CA VAL A 170 9.90 5.79 -5.51
C VAL A 170 10.30 5.88 -4.03
N GLY A 171 11.46 6.43 -3.78
CA GLY A 171 11.90 6.81 -2.43
C GLY A 171 12.06 8.32 -2.37
N THR A 172 11.73 8.91 -1.25
CA THR A 172 11.90 10.33 -1.00
C THR A 172 12.96 10.54 0.06
N TYR A 173 13.75 11.59 -0.12
CA TYR A 173 14.72 12.05 0.85
C TYR A 173 14.37 13.48 1.27
N TYR A 174 14.30 13.69 2.57
CA TYR A 174 14.06 15.01 3.14
C TYR A 174 15.13 15.32 4.19
N ASN A 175 15.86 16.43 4.01
CA ASN A 175 16.86 16.91 4.95
C ASN A 175 16.35 18.14 5.69
N ALA A 176 16.02 17.96 6.97
CA ALA A 176 15.52 19.03 7.83
C ALA A 176 16.63 19.73 8.67
N LYS A 177 17.88 19.30 8.59
CA LYS A 177 18.97 19.79 9.48
C LYS A 177 19.08 21.31 9.50
N GLU A 178 19.08 21.95 8.33
CA GLU A 178 19.18 23.42 8.25
C GLU A 178 17.93 24.15 8.75
N ALA A 179 16.74 23.57 8.55
CA ALA A 179 15.51 24.13 9.08
C ALA A 179 15.50 24.06 10.62
N LEU A 180 15.83 22.91 11.19
CA LEU A 180 15.94 22.72 12.64
C LEU A 180 16.99 23.65 13.26
N LYS A 181 18.12 23.85 12.61
CA LYS A 181 19.14 24.77 13.06
C LYS A 181 18.65 26.24 13.13
N LYS A 182 17.85 26.66 12.15
CA LYS A 182 17.24 28.00 12.15
C LYS A 182 16.26 28.19 13.32
N GLU A 183 15.60 27.11 13.75
CA GLU A 183 14.73 27.07 14.94
C GLU A 183 15.51 26.89 16.24
N GLY A 184 16.84 26.94 16.22
CA GLY A 184 17.69 26.79 17.40
C GLY A 184 17.85 25.35 17.91
N ILE A 185 17.46 24.35 17.11
CA ILE A 185 17.55 22.92 17.47
C ILE A 185 18.86 22.35 16.91
N ASP A 186 19.73 21.86 17.80
CA ASP A 186 20.96 21.15 17.43
C ASP A 186 20.64 19.65 17.27
N TYR A 187 20.31 19.24 16.04
CA TYR A 187 20.03 17.84 15.71
C TYR A 187 21.30 17.08 15.35
N ARG A 188 21.62 16.03 16.11
CA ARG A 188 22.80 15.17 15.92
C ARG A 188 22.40 13.70 15.87
N GLU A 189 22.95 12.98 14.90
CA GLU A 189 22.91 11.52 14.85
C GLU A 189 24.23 10.99 15.38
N ILE A 190 24.18 10.10 16.38
CA ILE A 190 25.37 9.50 16.99
C ILE A 190 25.31 8.01 16.76
N TYR A 191 26.34 7.49 16.12
CA TYR A 191 26.48 6.07 15.79
C TYR A 191 27.67 5.48 16.55
N PRO A 192 27.59 4.23 17.04
CA PRO A 192 28.77 3.51 17.51
C PRO A 192 29.67 3.14 16.31
N ASP A 193 30.97 3.04 16.53
CA ASP A 193 31.95 2.73 15.48
C ASP A 193 31.67 1.44 14.73
N SER A 194 31.01 0.47 15.41
CA SER A 194 30.62 -0.81 14.83
C SER A 194 29.36 -0.76 13.97
N ALA A 195 28.67 0.38 13.84
CA ALA A 195 27.41 0.53 13.10
C ALA A 195 27.58 1.44 11.88
N ASP A 196 28.64 1.29 11.15
CA ASP A 196 29.02 2.09 9.97
C ASP A 196 28.01 1.98 8.80
N LEU A 197 27.28 0.85 8.71
CA LEU A 197 26.23 0.64 7.71
C LEU A 197 24.86 1.17 8.13
N LYS A 198 24.68 1.58 9.39
CA LYS A 198 23.37 2.08 9.86
C LYS A 198 23.00 3.38 9.15
N ASN A 199 21.80 3.40 8.52
CA ASN A 199 21.30 4.52 7.75
C ASN A 199 22.27 5.01 6.64
N ARG A 200 23.14 4.14 6.13
CA ARG A 200 24.16 4.50 5.14
C ARG A 200 23.54 5.23 3.94
N GLU A 201 22.45 4.75 3.40
CA GLU A 201 21.79 5.33 2.24
C GLU A 201 21.38 6.80 2.46
N HIS A 202 20.91 7.13 3.66
CA HIS A 202 20.50 8.51 4.01
C HIS A 202 21.72 9.39 4.34
N ARG A 203 22.72 8.83 5.03
CA ARG A 203 23.95 9.55 5.35
C ARG A 203 24.74 9.93 4.09
N GLU A 204 24.88 9.00 3.14
CA GLU A 204 25.55 9.26 1.87
C GLU A 204 24.92 10.43 1.10
N ILE A 205 23.57 10.52 1.09
CA ILE A 205 22.89 11.66 0.49
C ILE A 205 23.15 12.93 1.30
N ALA A 206 23.03 12.87 2.63
CA ALA A 206 23.13 14.04 3.50
C ALA A 206 24.53 14.66 3.55
N GLU A 207 25.56 13.82 3.54
CA GLU A 207 26.95 14.20 3.79
C GLU A 207 27.77 14.32 2.51
N ASN A 208 27.51 13.42 1.54
CA ASN A 208 28.31 13.27 0.33
C ASN A 208 27.55 13.60 -0.96
N ASN A 209 26.26 14.00 -0.87
CA ASN A 209 25.36 14.19 -2.01
C ASN A 209 25.36 12.97 -2.95
N ASN A 210 25.51 11.76 -2.38
CA ASN A 210 25.62 10.50 -3.08
C ASN A 210 24.32 9.69 -2.93
N GLU A 211 23.52 9.62 -4.00
CA GLU A 211 22.24 8.92 -4.04
C GLU A 211 22.38 7.42 -4.38
N GLU A 212 23.55 6.96 -4.82
CA GLU A 212 23.71 5.60 -5.36
C GLU A 212 23.30 4.48 -4.39
N PRO A 213 23.69 4.49 -3.09
CA PRO A 213 23.25 3.46 -2.16
C PRO A 213 21.73 3.40 -1.99
N TYR A 214 21.07 4.56 -2.07
CA TYR A 214 19.61 4.63 -1.99
C TYR A 214 18.95 4.12 -3.27
N LYS A 215 19.47 4.49 -4.45
CA LYS A 215 19.03 3.98 -5.76
C LYS A 215 19.18 2.46 -5.88
N GLU A 216 20.30 1.90 -5.41
CA GLU A 216 20.51 0.45 -5.37
C GLU A 216 19.43 -0.26 -4.56
N LYS A 217 19.05 0.29 -3.41
CA LYS A 217 17.99 -0.25 -2.56
C LYS A 217 16.63 -0.18 -3.24
N LEU A 218 16.30 0.95 -3.87
CA LEU A 218 15.06 1.13 -4.63
C LEU A 218 15.01 0.19 -5.85
N SER A 219 16.14 0.00 -6.54
CA SER A 219 16.25 -0.91 -7.69
C SER A 219 15.94 -2.35 -7.31
N LYS A 220 16.39 -2.82 -6.16
CA LYS A 220 16.07 -4.17 -5.67
C LYS A 220 14.56 -4.34 -5.43
N LEU A 221 13.91 -3.34 -4.84
CA LEU A 221 12.47 -3.34 -4.60
C LEU A 221 11.67 -3.25 -5.93
N HIS A 222 12.15 -2.43 -6.87
CA HIS A 222 11.57 -2.32 -8.19
C HIS A 222 11.64 -3.64 -8.96
N MET A 223 12.81 -4.30 -8.97
CA MET A 223 12.98 -5.61 -9.59
C MET A 223 12.05 -6.67 -8.98
N MET A 224 11.88 -6.66 -7.64
CA MET A 224 10.93 -7.54 -6.98
C MET A 224 9.50 -7.30 -7.47
N PHE A 225 9.09 -6.02 -7.58
CA PHE A 225 7.78 -5.64 -8.10
C PHE A 225 7.58 -6.17 -9.53
N CYS A 226 8.50 -5.84 -10.44
CA CYS A 226 8.43 -6.28 -11.84
C CYS A 226 8.35 -7.79 -11.95
N ARG A 227 9.21 -8.50 -11.22
CA ARG A 227 9.26 -9.96 -11.22
C ARG A 227 7.94 -10.56 -10.75
N THR A 228 7.42 -10.13 -9.60
CA THR A 228 6.17 -10.66 -9.06
C THR A 228 5.00 -10.43 -10.00
N VAL A 229 4.89 -9.23 -10.58
CA VAL A 229 3.84 -8.94 -11.57
C VAL A 229 3.99 -9.80 -12.82
N SER A 230 5.22 -9.96 -13.33
CA SER A 230 5.51 -10.83 -14.48
C SER A 230 5.12 -12.29 -14.22
N GLU A 231 5.50 -12.83 -13.05
CA GLU A 231 5.15 -14.18 -12.63
C GLU A 231 3.62 -14.36 -12.50
N ASN A 232 2.93 -13.44 -11.84
CA ASN A 232 1.48 -13.46 -11.64
C ASN A 232 0.71 -13.40 -12.98
N LEU A 233 1.20 -12.63 -13.93
CA LEU A 233 0.56 -12.46 -15.24
C LEU A 233 1.05 -13.47 -16.29
N SER A 234 2.02 -14.32 -15.96
CA SER A 234 2.67 -15.27 -16.88
C SER A 234 3.20 -14.58 -18.14
N ILE A 235 3.80 -13.40 -18.00
CA ILE A 235 4.45 -12.64 -19.08
C ILE A 235 5.97 -12.62 -18.88
N ALA A 236 6.72 -12.53 -20.01
CA ALA A 236 8.19 -12.50 -20.00
C ALA A 236 8.73 -11.09 -19.70
#